data_0397a569d879154bc544965701edb115
#
_entry.id   0397a569d879154bc544965701edb115
#
_cell.length_a   1.000
_cell.length_b   1.000
_cell.length_c   1.000
_cell.angle_alpha   90.00
_cell.angle_beta   90.00
_cell.angle_gamma   90.00
#
_symmetry.space_group_name_H-M   'P 1'
#
loop_
_entity.id
_entity.type
_entity.pdbx_description
1 polymer ?
#
loop_
_entity_poly.entity_id
_entity_poly.type
_entity_poly.pdbx_seq_one_letter_code
_entity_poly.pdbx_strand_id
1 'polypeptide(L)'
;TLAGTAEADTTVSIFDGTTLLGTTTADASGNWTFTPTTALADGSHSLTATATDATGSVSPATSAFTLTVDTAAPATPIISSVTDDVAPITGAITAGGSTNDATPTLAGTAEANSTVSILDGTTLLGTTTADASGSWTFTPTTALTDGSHSLTATATDAAGNVSTTSSAFALTVDTAAPAAPVISTVTDDVAPVTGAITAGSSTNDATPTLTGTAEANSTISIFDGTTLLGTTTADALGNWTFTPTTALTDGSHSLTATATDTAGNVSTGSSAFTLTVDTAAPATPVISAVTDIVAPVTGTITAGGSTNDAMPVLTGTAEANSTVSIFDGTTLLGTTTADASGSWTFTPTTALVDGSHSLTATATDAAGNVSTASSAFTLTVDTAAPATPVISTVTDVVAPVTGTITAGGSTNDANPTLTGIAEGNSTVSIFDGTTLLGTTTADASGNWTYTPTTALTDGSHSLTATATDAAGNVSTASSAFTLTVDTAAPAAPVIGTVTDYVAPVTGTITAGGSTNDVMPVLTGTAEANSTINVFDGTTLLGTTTADASGNWTFTPSTPLTDGSHSFTATAT
;
A
#
# COMPACT_ATOMS: atom_id res chain seq x y z
N THR A 1 -18.37 47.28 -86.14
CA THR A 1 -18.79 48.35 -87.00
C THR A 1 -17.77 49.49 -86.89
N LEU A 2 -17.33 50.01 -88.02
CA LEU A 2 -16.48 51.19 -88.18
C LEU A 2 -17.37 52.37 -88.59
N ALA A 3 -17.07 53.55 -88.15
CA ALA A 3 -17.79 54.76 -88.54
C ALA A 3 -16.79 55.90 -88.71
N GLY A 4 -17.10 56.86 -89.58
CA GLY A 4 -16.23 57.99 -89.81
C GLY A 4 -16.94 59.04 -90.72
N THR A 5 -16.15 60.01 -91.13
CA THR A 5 -16.60 61.02 -92.06
C THR A 5 -15.70 61.09 -93.33
N ALA A 6 -16.36 61.38 -94.48
CA ALA A 6 -15.68 61.61 -95.76
C ALA A 6 -16.46 62.69 -96.54
N GLU A 7 -16.03 63.06 -97.74
CA GLU A 7 -16.82 63.96 -98.60
C GLU A 7 -18.14 63.31 -98.91
N ALA A 8 -19.26 64.10 -98.93
CA ALA A 8 -20.62 63.57 -99.14
C ALA A 8 -20.71 62.78 -100.49
N ASP A 9 -21.47 61.70 -100.48
CA ASP A 9 -21.72 60.82 -101.63
C ASP A 9 -20.45 60.14 -102.22
N THR A 10 -19.32 60.14 -101.48
CA THR A 10 -18.09 59.43 -101.89
C THR A 10 -18.16 57.96 -101.50
N THR A 11 -17.47 57.11 -102.30
CA THR A 11 -17.30 55.67 -101.92
C THR A 11 -16.10 55.55 -100.98
N VAL A 12 -16.37 55.06 -99.82
CA VAL A 12 -15.34 54.79 -98.77
C VAL A 12 -14.89 53.36 -98.88
N SER A 13 -13.66 53.09 -99.15
CA SER A 13 -13.03 51.76 -99.16
C SER A 13 -12.25 51.56 -97.86
N ILE A 14 -12.56 50.46 -97.17
CA ILE A 14 -11.95 50.08 -95.85
C ILE A 14 -10.98 48.95 -96.07
N PHE A 15 -9.77 49.11 -95.60
CA PHE A 15 -8.68 48.13 -95.69
C PHE A 15 -8.20 47.67 -94.35
N ASP A 16 -7.70 46.43 -94.26
CA ASP A 16 -6.90 45.89 -93.20
C ASP A 16 -5.49 45.66 -93.75
N GLY A 17 -4.54 46.50 -93.35
CA GLY A 17 -3.24 46.62 -93.99
C GLY A 17 -3.40 46.91 -95.47
N THR A 18 -3.17 45.92 -96.34
CA THR A 18 -3.35 46.02 -97.80
C THR A 18 -4.59 45.32 -98.31
N THR A 19 -5.35 44.60 -97.48
CA THR A 19 -6.50 43.82 -97.83
C THR A 19 -7.74 44.69 -97.78
N LEU A 20 -8.51 44.79 -98.93
CA LEU A 20 -9.85 45.44 -98.96
C LEU A 20 -10.87 44.59 -98.20
N LEU A 21 -11.45 45.12 -97.14
CA LEU A 21 -12.51 44.51 -96.35
C LEU A 21 -13.92 44.74 -97.00
N GLY A 22 -14.05 45.80 -97.77
CA GLY A 22 -15.27 46.19 -98.48
C GLY A 22 -15.38 47.70 -98.59
N THR A 23 -16.51 48.11 -99.15
CA THR A 23 -16.84 49.50 -99.41
C THR A 23 -18.20 49.91 -98.83
N THR A 24 -18.32 51.19 -98.49
CA THR A 24 -19.57 51.83 -98.14
C THR A 24 -19.66 53.19 -98.79
N THR A 25 -20.82 53.87 -98.72
CA THR A 25 -20.95 55.25 -99.27
C THR A 25 -21.20 56.24 -98.17
N ALA A 26 -20.55 57.38 -98.19
CA ALA A 26 -20.78 58.50 -97.24
C ALA A 26 -22.17 59.11 -97.61
N ASP A 27 -23.00 59.42 -96.63
CA ASP A 27 -24.30 60.05 -96.84
C ASP A 27 -24.13 61.53 -97.22
N ALA A 28 -25.26 62.20 -97.47
CA ALA A 28 -25.29 63.62 -97.87
C ALA A 28 -24.73 64.57 -96.85
N SER A 29 -24.50 64.10 -95.56
CA SER A 29 -23.85 64.83 -94.51
C SER A 29 -22.36 64.43 -94.36
N GLY A 30 -21.88 63.51 -95.17
CA GLY A 30 -20.52 62.98 -95.15
C GLY A 30 -20.26 61.88 -94.17
N ASN A 31 -21.28 61.35 -93.48
CA ASN A 31 -21.11 60.27 -92.52
C ASN A 31 -21.16 58.89 -93.18
N TRP A 32 -20.35 57.95 -92.79
CA TRP A 32 -20.37 56.58 -93.26
C TRP A 32 -20.26 55.58 -92.11
N THR A 33 -20.82 54.42 -92.30
CA THR A 33 -20.64 53.26 -91.41
C THR A 33 -20.32 52.02 -92.26
N PHE A 34 -19.50 51.14 -91.71
CA PHE A 34 -19.12 49.90 -92.39
C PHE A 34 -19.00 48.77 -91.37
N THR A 35 -19.60 47.66 -91.62
CA THR A 35 -19.45 46.44 -90.86
C THR A 35 -18.95 45.36 -91.83
N PRO A 36 -17.75 44.80 -91.55
CA PRO A 36 -17.24 43.71 -92.38
C PRO A 36 -18.25 42.56 -92.44
N THR A 37 -18.45 42.02 -93.63
CA THR A 37 -19.32 40.86 -93.85
C THR A 37 -18.66 39.55 -93.50
N THR A 38 -17.34 39.53 -93.46
CA THR A 38 -16.49 38.43 -92.95
C THR A 38 -15.87 38.87 -91.64
N ALA A 39 -16.00 38.03 -90.63
CA ALA A 39 -15.32 38.32 -89.36
C ALA A 39 -13.79 38.47 -89.56
N LEU A 40 -13.18 39.43 -88.87
CA LEU A 40 -11.71 39.53 -88.79
C LEU A 40 -11.15 38.30 -88.14
N ALA A 41 -10.06 37.77 -88.62
CA ALA A 41 -9.35 36.64 -88.01
C ALA A 41 -8.66 37.08 -86.69
N ASP A 42 -8.31 36.13 -85.84
CA ASP A 42 -7.49 36.45 -84.67
C ASP A 42 -6.15 37.02 -85.11
N GLY A 43 -5.75 38.08 -84.44
CA GLY A 43 -4.48 38.77 -84.70
C GLY A 43 -4.63 40.28 -84.64
N SER A 44 -3.53 40.97 -84.95
CA SER A 44 -3.46 42.43 -84.96
C SER A 44 -3.92 42.96 -86.32
N HIS A 45 -4.89 43.84 -86.38
CA HIS A 45 -5.47 44.48 -87.52
C HIS A 45 -5.09 45.97 -87.51
N SER A 46 -4.82 46.49 -88.75
CA SER A 46 -4.44 47.91 -88.97
C SER A 46 -5.43 48.50 -89.99
N LEU A 47 -6.55 48.99 -89.48
CA LEU A 47 -7.62 49.45 -90.30
C LEU A 47 -7.41 50.85 -90.85
N THR A 48 -7.53 51.06 -92.12
CA THR A 48 -7.44 52.37 -92.82
C THR A 48 -8.62 52.55 -93.77
N ALA A 49 -8.99 53.73 -94.09
CA ALA A 49 -10.02 54.07 -95.07
C ALA A 49 -9.48 55.11 -96.12
N THR A 50 -9.95 54.96 -97.39
CA THR A 50 -9.77 55.96 -98.44
C THR A 50 -11.19 56.33 -99.01
N ALA A 51 -11.36 57.57 -99.38
CA ALA A 51 -12.60 58.04 -100.08
C ALA A 51 -12.30 58.24 -101.55
N THR A 52 -13.25 57.77 -102.42
CA THR A 52 -13.18 57.93 -103.88
C THR A 52 -14.37 58.78 -104.32
N ASP A 53 -14.10 59.91 -104.99
CA ASP A 53 -15.16 60.76 -105.51
C ASP A 53 -15.79 60.22 -106.81
N ALA A 54 -16.86 60.85 -107.32
CA ALA A 54 -17.53 60.47 -108.51
C ALA A 54 -16.63 60.56 -109.77
N THR A 55 -15.50 61.24 -109.71
CA THR A 55 -14.53 61.35 -110.81
C THR A 55 -13.49 60.23 -110.79
N GLY A 56 -13.46 59.41 -109.73
CA GLY A 56 -12.44 58.37 -109.48
C GLY A 56 -11.16 58.86 -108.76
N SER A 57 -11.15 60.08 -108.21
CA SER A 57 -10.04 60.59 -107.46
C SER A 57 -10.06 59.99 -106.08
N VAL A 58 -8.89 59.44 -105.56
CA VAL A 58 -8.82 58.72 -104.31
C VAL A 58 -8.08 59.58 -103.26
N SER A 59 -8.61 59.76 -102.09
CA SER A 59 -7.97 60.47 -100.96
C SER A 59 -6.79 59.70 -100.43
N PRO A 60 -5.85 60.36 -99.73
CA PRO A 60 -4.87 59.68 -98.86
C PRO A 60 -5.60 58.80 -97.91
N ALA A 61 -4.97 57.69 -97.53
CA ALA A 61 -5.54 56.81 -96.46
C ALA A 61 -5.58 57.55 -95.10
N THR A 62 -6.54 57.21 -94.24
CA THR A 62 -6.57 57.70 -92.88
C THR A 62 -5.36 57.22 -92.10
N SER A 63 -5.11 57.79 -90.92
CA SER A 63 -4.22 57.19 -89.93
C SER A 63 -4.78 55.82 -89.59
N ALA A 64 -3.91 54.83 -89.39
CA ALA A 64 -4.30 53.48 -89.02
C ALA A 64 -4.97 53.44 -87.66
N PHE A 65 -6.15 52.79 -87.62
CA PHE A 65 -6.84 52.36 -86.40
C PHE A 65 -6.41 50.90 -86.12
N THR A 66 -5.61 50.69 -85.07
CA THR A 66 -5.11 49.34 -84.68
C THR A 66 -6.03 48.74 -83.68
N LEU A 67 -6.39 47.47 -83.86
CA LEU A 67 -7.06 46.66 -82.87
C LEU A 67 -6.53 45.22 -82.95
N THR A 68 -6.68 44.48 -81.85
CA THR A 68 -6.41 43.05 -81.83
C THR A 68 -7.73 42.34 -81.69
N VAL A 69 -7.98 41.38 -82.54
CA VAL A 69 -9.07 40.43 -82.39
C VAL A 69 -8.48 39.17 -81.77
N ASP A 70 -9.11 38.73 -80.75
CA ASP A 70 -8.77 37.46 -80.03
C ASP A 70 -10.11 36.79 -79.65
N THR A 71 -10.38 35.63 -80.19
CA THR A 71 -11.56 34.83 -79.91
C THR A 71 -11.18 33.51 -79.22
N ALA A 72 -9.89 33.28 -79.01
CA ALA A 72 -9.42 32.05 -78.40
C ALA A 72 -9.51 32.14 -76.83
N ALA A 73 -10.29 31.25 -76.29
CA ALA A 73 -10.36 31.17 -74.82
C ALA A 73 -9.03 30.73 -74.26
N PRO A 74 -8.62 31.30 -73.12
CA PRO A 74 -7.40 30.90 -72.42
C PRO A 74 -7.45 29.41 -72.01
N ALA A 75 -6.25 28.84 -71.81
CA ALA A 75 -6.14 27.47 -71.28
C ALA A 75 -6.83 27.34 -69.92
N THR A 76 -7.40 26.18 -69.65
CA THR A 76 -8.02 25.86 -68.35
C THR A 76 -7.02 26.08 -67.22
N PRO A 77 -7.32 26.89 -66.21
CA PRO A 77 -6.43 27.09 -65.08
C PRO A 77 -6.27 25.84 -64.21
N ILE A 78 -5.18 25.76 -63.47
CA ILE A 78 -4.91 24.65 -62.52
C ILE A 78 -4.79 25.23 -61.12
N ILE A 79 -5.51 24.63 -60.15
CA ILE A 79 -5.27 24.81 -58.70
C ILE A 79 -4.21 23.79 -58.32
N SER A 80 -2.97 24.25 -58.03
CA SER A 80 -1.83 23.39 -57.74
C SER A 80 -1.69 23.06 -56.26
N SER A 81 -2.10 23.96 -55.37
CA SER A 81 -2.09 23.78 -53.91
C SER A 81 -3.13 24.66 -53.24
N VAL A 82 -3.64 24.14 -52.12
CA VAL A 82 -4.41 24.90 -51.14
C VAL A 82 -3.70 24.71 -49.80
N THR A 83 -3.43 25.80 -49.08
CA THR A 83 -2.58 25.81 -47.91
C THR A 83 -3.33 26.37 -46.73
N ASP A 84 -3.21 25.66 -45.59
CA ASP A 84 -3.69 26.03 -44.28
C ASP A 84 -2.55 26.77 -43.56
N ASP A 85 -2.78 27.95 -43.02
CA ASP A 85 -1.82 28.73 -42.21
C ASP A 85 -2.27 28.93 -40.76
N VAL A 86 -3.32 28.24 -40.31
CA VAL A 86 -3.87 28.29 -38.94
C VAL A 86 -3.32 27.13 -38.11
N ALA A 87 -2.57 27.47 -37.06
CA ALA A 87 -2.02 26.48 -36.12
C ALA A 87 -3.16 25.73 -35.37
N PRO A 88 -2.89 24.47 -34.89
CA PRO A 88 -1.61 23.75 -34.83
C PRO A 88 -1.25 22.92 -36.07
N ILE A 89 -2.19 22.71 -36.98
CA ILE A 89 -1.94 21.95 -38.23
C ILE A 89 -1.84 22.96 -39.38
N THR A 90 -0.65 23.10 -39.94
CA THR A 90 -0.41 24.05 -41.03
C THR A 90 0.22 23.32 -42.23
N GLY A 91 0.05 23.89 -43.42
CA GLY A 91 0.68 23.39 -44.65
C GLY A 91 -0.34 23.01 -45.71
N ALA A 92 0.07 22.16 -46.67
CA ALA A 92 -0.74 21.81 -47.81
C ALA A 92 -1.96 20.94 -47.40
N ILE A 93 -3.16 21.43 -47.73
CA ILE A 93 -4.40 20.65 -47.58
C ILE A 93 -4.45 19.64 -48.74
N THR A 94 -4.71 18.38 -48.42
CA THR A 94 -4.96 17.36 -49.47
C THR A 94 -6.38 17.48 -49.99
N ALA A 95 -6.57 17.18 -51.27
CA ALA A 95 -7.93 17.18 -51.84
C ALA A 95 -8.86 16.22 -51.09
N GLY A 96 -9.99 16.72 -50.59
CA GLY A 96 -10.91 16.02 -49.69
C GLY A 96 -10.56 16.08 -48.21
N GLY A 97 -9.48 16.74 -47.81
CA GLY A 97 -9.06 16.94 -46.41
C GLY A 97 -9.88 18.01 -45.68
N SER A 98 -9.70 18.04 -44.34
CA SER A 98 -10.30 19.03 -43.44
C SER A 98 -9.28 20.09 -43.06
N THR A 99 -9.73 21.30 -42.73
CA THR A 99 -8.92 22.43 -42.29
C THR A 99 -9.72 23.31 -41.33
N ASN A 100 -9.05 23.87 -40.33
CA ASN A 100 -9.63 24.93 -39.50
C ASN A 100 -9.36 26.34 -40.06
N ASP A 101 -8.66 26.43 -41.19
CA ASP A 101 -8.45 27.68 -41.89
C ASP A 101 -9.65 27.99 -42.80
N ALA A 102 -10.46 28.97 -42.40
CA ALA A 102 -11.60 29.45 -43.20
C ALA A 102 -11.20 30.36 -44.36
N THR A 103 -9.93 30.72 -44.50
CA THR A 103 -9.38 31.57 -45.56
C THR A 103 -8.13 30.96 -46.21
N PRO A 104 -8.16 29.69 -46.61
CA PRO A 104 -6.98 28.98 -47.10
C PRO A 104 -6.40 29.65 -48.33
N THR A 105 -5.04 29.70 -48.43
CA THR A 105 -4.39 30.27 -49.59
C THR A 105 -4.27 29.28 -50.73
N LEU A 106 -4.87 29.62 -51.88
CA LEU A 106 -4.80 28.87 -53.14
C LEU A 106 -3.62 29.36 -53.98
N ALA A 107 -2.94 28.44 -54.62
CA ALA A 107 -1.95 28.76 -55.66
C ALA A 107 -2.13 27.89 -56.90
N GLY A 108 -1.76 28.44 -58.05
CA GLY A 108 -1.95 27.69 -59.29
C GLY A 108 -1.33 28.32 -60.50
N THR A 109 -1.72 27.83 -61.66
CA THR A 109 -1.26 28.36 -62.95
C THR A 109 -2.45 28.66 -63.86
N ALA A 110 -2.31 29.69 -64.69
CA ALA A 110 -3.26 30.11 -65.73
C ALA A 110 -2.51 30.73 -66.88
N GLU A 111 -3.18 31.23 -67.88
CA GLU A 111 -2.58 32.01 -68.93
C GLU A 111 -1.97 33.29 -68.37
N ALA A 112 -0.75 33.62 -68.80
CA ALA A 112 -0.04 34.80 -68.34
C ALA A 112 -0.87 36.08 -68.49
N ASN A 113 -0.92 36.90 -67.45
CA ASN A 113 -1.65 38.16 -67.34
C ASN A 113 -3.18 38.02 -67.45
N SER A 114 -3.73 36.81 -67.46
CA SER A 114 -5.20 36.59 -67.38
C SER A 114 -5.75 36.92 -65.99
N THR A 115 -7.02 37.29 -65.93
CA THR A 115 -7.75 37.43 -64.68
C THR A 115 -8.30 36.05 -64.28
N VAL A 116 -7.86 35.54 -63.12
CA VAL A 116 -8.33 34.25 -62.59
C VAL A 116 -9.45 34.50 -61.59
N SER A 117 -10.62 33.94 -61.89
CA SER A 117 -11.79 33.95 -61.00
C SER A 117 -11.83 32.66 -60.19
N ILE A 118 -11.90 32.73 -58.87
CA ILE A 118 -11.99 31.61 -57.95
C ILE A 118 -13.44 31.48 -57.49
N LEU A 119 -14.00 30.27 -57.63
CA LEU A 119 -15.38 29.97 -57.28
C LEU A 119 -15.43 28.83 -56.24
N ASP A 120 -16.43 28.88 -55.35
CA ASP A 120 -16.89 27.75 -54.57
C ASP A 120 -18.27 27.31 -55.07
N GLY A 121 -18.30 26.15 -55.72
CA GLY A 121 -19.45 25.73 -56.49
C GLY A 121 -19.81 26.77 -57.55
N THR A 122 -20.89 27.54 -57.35
CA THR A 122 -21.33 28.62 -58.26
C THR A 122 -21.06 30.02 -57.69
N THR A 123 -20.55 30.11 -56.46
CA THR A 123 -20.32 31.38 -55.78
C THR A 123 -18.92 31.91 -56.09
N LEU A 124 -18.85 33.14 -56.63
CA LEU A 124 -17.55 33.79 -56.82
C LEU A 124 -16.95 34.26 -55.47
N LEU A 125 -15.80 33.69 -55.13
CA LEU A 125 -15.03 34.10 -53.93
C LEU A 125 -14.19 35.36 -54.18
N GLY A 126 -13.73 35.57 -55.39
CA GLY A 126 -12.93 36.72 -55.80
C GLY A 126 -12.09 36.46 -57.03
N THR A 127 -11.25 37.44 -57.35
CA THR A 127 -10.38 37.35 -58.52
C THR A 127 -8.94 37.69 -58.16
N THR A 128 -7.98 37.14 -58.90
CA THR A 128 -6.58 37.45 -58.86
C THR A 128 -6.05 37.57 -60.30
N THR A 129 -4.80 37.99 -60.50
CA THR A 129 -4.19 38.04 -61.83
C THR A 129 -3.00 37.08 -61.92
N ALA A 130 -2.92 36.28 -62.95
CA ALA A 130 -1.77 35.46 -63.25
C ALA A 130 -0.59 36.38 -63.63
N ASP A 131 0.59 36.13 -63.09
CA ASP A 131 1.80 36.89 -63.43
C ASP A 131 2.30 36.58 -64.87
N ALA A 132 3.41 37.18 -65.25
CA ALA A 132 4.01 36.97 -66.58
C ALA A 132 4.51 35.52 -66.79
N SER A 133 4.66 34.72 -65.74
CA SER A 133 4.97 33.28 -65.79
C SER A 133 3.72 32.40 -65.79
N GLY A 134 2.54 33.00 -65.68
CA GLY A 134 1.28 32.32 -65.53
C GLY A 134 0.95 31.85 -64.10
N SER A 135 1.75 32.20 -63.10
CA SER A 135 1.51 31.82 -61.71
C SER A 135 0.54 32.78 -61.02
N TRP A 136 -0.34 32.26 -60.20
CA TRP A 136 -1.26 33.05 -59.39
C TRP A 136 -1.41 32.54 -57.97
N THR A 137 -1.74 33.41 -57.05
CA THR A 137 -2.16 33.11 -55.69
C THR A 137 -3.43 33.87 -55.36
N PHE A 138 -4.23 33.25 -54.47
CA PHE A 138 -5.49 33.84 -53.99
C PHE A 138 -5.79 33.43 -52.59
N THR A 139 -6.11 34.34 -51.69
CA THR A 139 -6.62 34.11 -50.38
C THR A 139 -8.02 34.73 -50.26
N PRO A 140 -9.09 33.99 -49.91
CA PRO A 140 -10.40 34.56 -49.73
C PRO A 140 -10.38 35.69 -48.69
N THR A 141 -11.00 36.84 -49.03
CA THR A 141 -11.18 37.95 -48.09
C THR A 141 -12.41 37.76 -47.15
N THR A 142 -13.34 36.87 -47.57
CA THR A 142 -14.48 36.46 -46.76
C THR A 142 -14.26 35.01 -46.38
N ALA A 143 -14.35 34.71 -45.10
CA ALA A 143 -14.21 33.36 -44.59
C ALA A 143 -15.23 32.40 -45.25
N LEU A 144 -14.75 31.23 -45.63
CA LEU A 144 -15.60 30.10 -45.98
C LEU A 144 -16.39 29.66 -44.73
N THR A 145 -17.59 29.19 -44.90
CA THR A 145 -18.40 28.65 -43.79
C THR A 145 -17.98 27.22 -43.46
N ASP A 146 -18.30 26.74 -42.26
CA ASP A 146 -18.09 25.34 -41.95
C ASP A 146 -18.91 24.46 -42.91
N GLY A 147 -18.27 23.41 -43.41
CA GLY A 147 -18.86 22.46 -44.35
C GLY A 147 -17.97 22.12 -45.53
N SER A 148 -18.53 21.40 -46.48
CA SER A 148 -17.82 20.95 -47.68
C SER A 148 -17.82 22.03 -48.76
N HIS A 149 -16.64 22.32 -49.29
CA HIS A 149 -16.37 23.29 -50.35
C HIS A 149 -15.80 22.60 -51.57
N SER A 150 -16.11 23.19 -52.78
CA SER A 150 -15.65 22.68 -54.07
C SER A 150 -15.03 23.84 -54.85
N LEU A 151 -13.76 24.10 -54.65
CA LEU A 151 -13.04 25.24 -55.20
C LEU A 151 -12.67 24.99 -56.67
N THR A 152 -13.03 25.92 -57.54
CA THR A 152 -12.69 25.89 -58.96
C THR A 152 -12.16 27.24 -59.43
N ALA A 153 -11.53 27.27 -60.60
CA ALA A 153 -11.01 28.49 -61.20
C ALA A 153 -11.37 28.59 -62.69
N THR A 154 -11.60 29.81 -63.14
CA THR A 154 -11.66 30.15 -64.57
C THR A 154 -10.71 31.29 -64.89
N ALA A 155 -10.13 31.33 -66.06
CA ALA A 155 -9.27 32.40 -66.52
C ALA A 155 -9.98 33.25 -67.61
N THR A 156 -9.82 34.57 -67.53
CA THR A 156 -10.32 35.51 -68.53
C THR A 156 -9.16 36.30 -69.11
N ASP A 157 -8.98 36.27 -70.42
CA ASP A 157 -7.90 37.02 -71.08
C ASP A 157 -8.22 38.51 -71.21
N ALA A 158 -7.33 39.27 -71.82
CA ALA A 158 -7.47 40.71 -72.03
C ALA A 158 -8.57 41.06 -73.08
N ALA A 159 -8.96 40.12 -73.92
CA ALA A 159 -10.03 40.29 -74.87
C ALA A 159 -11.43 39.96 -74.31
N GLY A 160 -11.46 39.30 -73.15
CA GLY A 160 -12.70 38.91 -72.46
C GLY A 160 -13.15 37.46 -72.72
N ASN A 161 -12.31 36.65 -73.41
CA ASN A 161 -12.60 35.22 -73.54
C ASN A 161 -12.38 34.50 -72.24
N VAL A 162 -13.28 33.57 -71.92
CA VAL A 162 -13.25 32.82 -70.64
C VAL A 162 -12.92 31.37 -70.89
N SER A 163 -11.99 30.81 -70.14
CA SER A 163 -11.61 29.41 -70.20
C SER A 163 -12.71 28.46 -69.74
N THR A 164 -12.54 27.17 -69.97
CA THR A 164 -13.25 26.13 -69.24
C THR A 164 -12.83 26.14 -67.76
N THR A 165 -13.73 25.67 -66.88
CA THR A 165 -13.52 25.58 -65.42
C THR A 165 -12.47 24.51 -65.11
N SER A 166 -11.56 24.77 -64.13
CA SER A 166 -10.58 23.84 -63.63
C SER A 166 -11.21 22.59 -63.03
N SER A 167 -10.43 21.54 -62.80
CA SER A 167 -10.81 20.48 -61.88
C SER A 167 -11.11 21.05 -60.51
N ALA A 168 -12.14 20.52 -59.85
CA ALA A 168 -12.52 20.96 -58.52
C ALA A 168 -11.51 20.48 -57.49
N PHE A 169 -11.14 21.35 -56.56
CA PHE A 169 -10.43 21.01 -55.33
C PHE A 169 -11.45 20.97 -54.20
N ALA A 170 -11.76 19.75 -53.71
CA ALA A 170 -12.68 19.56 -52.60
C ALA A 170 -11.92 19.72 -51.28
N LEU A 171 -12.54 20.37 -50.29
CA LEU A 171 -12.09 20.43 -48.90
C LEU A 171 -13.27 20.59 -47.94
N THR A 172 -13.06 20.33 -46.65
CA THR A 172 -14.03 20.61 -45.59
C THR A 172 -13.41 21.65 -44.66
N VAL A 173 -14.12 22.76 -44.49
CA VAL A 173 -13.79 23.75 -43.45
C VAL A 173 -14.56 23.36 -42.19
N ASP A 174 -13.85 23.27 -41.05
CA ASP A 174 -14.41 23.03 -39.73
C ASP A 174 -13.63 23.90 -38.73
N THR A 175 -14.27 24.92 -38.20
CA THR A 175 -13.69 25.86 -37.22
C THR A 175 -14.18 25.61 -35.80
N ALA A 176 -15.00 24.56 -35.61
CA ALA A 176 -15.59 24.21 -34.31
C ALA A 176 -14.62 23.38 -33.50
N ALA A 177 -14.18 23.89 -32.34
CA ALA A 177 -13.35 23.11 -31.44
C ALA A 177 -14.14 21.94 -30.85
N PRO A 178 -13.53 20.74 -30.74
CA PRO A 178 -14.14 19.60 -30.07
C PRO A 178 -14.45 19.88 -28.60
N ALA A 179 -15.36 19.10 -28.02
CA ALA A 179 -15.65 19.17 -26.59
C ALA A 179 -14.40 18.78 -25.78
N ALA A 180 -14.27 19.38 -24.58
CA ALA A 180 -13.19 19.02 -23.66
C ALA A 180 -13.20 17.51 -23.38
N PRO A 181 -12.05 16.81 -23.44
CA PRO A 181 -11.96 15.40 -23.06
C PRO A 181 -12.34 15.17 -21.61
N VAL A 182 -12.68 13.93 -21.29
CA VAL A 182 -12.91 13.48 -19.92
C VAL A 182 -11.85 12.45 -19.56
N ILE A 183 -11.15 12.63 -18.45
CA ILE A 183 -10.34 11.59 -17.79
C ILE A 183 -11.30 10.81 -16.90
N SER A 184 -11.62 9.57 -17.28
CA SER A 184 -12.62 8.73 -16.60
C SER A 184 -12.02 7.93 -15.46
N THR A 185 -10.84 7.32 -15.69
CA THR A 185 -10.11 6.58 -14.66
C THR A 185 -8.61 6.77 -14.83
N VAL A 186 -7.92 6.74 -13.69
CA VAL A 186 -6.46 6.61 -13.62
C VAL A 186 -6.19 5.37 -12.77
N THR A 187 -5.40 4.45 -13.27
CA THR A 187 -5.22 3.12 -12.69
C THR A 187 -3.77 2.89 -12.29
N ASP A 188 -3.59 2.38 -11.07
CA ASP A 188 -2.34 1.86 -10.54
C ASP A 188 -2.25 0.36 -10.89
N ASP A 189 -1.17 -0.09 -11.50
CA ASP A 189 -0.91 -1.49 -11.82
C ASP A 189 0.32 -2.05 -11.08
N VAL A 190 0.88 -1.31 -10.12
CA VAL A 190 2.04 -1.66 -9.30
C VAL A 190 1.59 -2.26 -7.96
N ALA A 191 1.91 -3.55 -7.76
CA ALA A 191 1.60 -4.25 -6.51
C ALA A 191 2.34 -3.62 -5.30
N PRO A 192 1.79 -3.76 -4.07
CA PRO A 192 0.66 -4.59 -3.65
C PRO A 192 -0.71 -3.92 -3.73
N VAL A 193 -0.79 -2.62 -3.95
CA VAL A 193 -2.05 -1.87 -4.05
C VAL A 193 -2.27 -1.53 -5.52
N THR A 194 -3.26 -2.16 -6.15
CA THR A 194 -3.57 -1.96 -7.57
C THR A 194 -5.02 -1.57 -7.76
N GLY A 195 -5.32 -0.91 -8.88
CA GLY A 195 -6.69 -0.54 -9.26
C GLY A 195 -6.87 0.95 -9.49
N ALA A 196 -8.11 1.43 -9.43
CA ALA A 196 -8.41 2.82 -9.70
C ALA A 196 -7.89 3.75 -8.61
N ILE A 197 -7.07 4.72 -9.00
CA ILE A 197 -6.59 5.79 -8.13
C ILE A 197 -7.73 6.78 -7.93
N THR A 198 -7.99 7.15 -6.67
CA THR A 198 -8.94 8.24 -6.36
C THR A 198 -8.23 9.58 -6.54
N ALA A 199 -8.92 10.58 -7.10
CA ALA A 199 -8.34 11.91 -7.24
C ALA A 199 -7.88 12.47 -5.88
N GLY A 200 -6.63 12.91 -5.81
CA GLY A 200 -5.97 13.41 -4.61
C GLY A 200 -5.26 12.35 -3.76
N SER A 201 -5.33 11.06 -4.12
CA SER A 201 -4.63 9.97 -3.42
C SER A 201 -3.17 9.85 -3.85
N SER A 202 -2.41 9.08 -3.06
CA SER A 202 -1.04 8.66 -3.40
C SER A 202 -1.04 7.32 -4.15
N THR A 203 -0.01 7.09 -4.94
CA THR A 203 0.27 5.87 -5.70
C THR A 203 1.77 5.63 -5.80
N ASN A 204 2.20 4.37 -5.79
CA ASN A 204 3.57 4.00 -6.09
C ASN A 204 3.79 3.71 -7.59
N ASP A 205 2.74 3.85 -8.39
CA ASP A 205 2.84 3.74 -9.84
C ASP A 205 3.24 5.07 -10.46
N ALA A 206 4.48 5.16 -10.94
CA ALA A 206 5.00 6.33 -11.63
C ALA A 206 4.56 6.44 -13.10
N THR A 207 3.87 5.43 -13.63
CA THR A 207 3.38 5.37 -15.01
C THR A 207 1.90 4.96 -15.07
N PRO A 208 1.00 5.61 -14.30
CA PRO A 208 -0.38 5.17 -14.19
C PRO A 208 -1.10 5.23 -15.53
N THR A 209 -1.97 4.25 -15.77
CA THR A 209 -2.75 4.20 -17.02
C THR A 209 -4.00 5.06 -16.90
N LEU A 210 -4.13 6.05 -17.80
CA LEU A 210 -5.29 6.92 -17.94
C LEU A 210 -6.25 6.35 -18.99
N THR A 211 -7.54 6.39 -18.71
CA THR A 211 -8.58 6.13 -19.71
C THR A 211 -9.61 7.25 -19.71
N GLY A 212 -10.25 7.47 -20.84
CA GLY A 212 -11.23 8.53 -20.93
C GLY A 212 -12.04 8.54 -22.21
N THR A 213 -12.78 9.63 -22.38
CA THR A 213 -13.60 9.86 -23.60
C THR A 213 -13.33 11.23 -24.19
N ALA A 214 -13.44 11.34 -25.49
CA ALA A 214 -13.27 12.55 -26.27
C ALA A 214 -14.07 12.43 -27.57
N GLU A 215 -13.95 13.42 -28.47
CA GLU A 215 -14.46 13.31 -29.81
C GLU A 215 -13.81 12.16 -30.59
N ALA A 216 -14.60 11.40 -31.32
CA ALA A 216 -14.13 10.25 -32.08
C ALA A 216 -13.01 10.64 -33.08
N ASN A 217 -11.97 9.84 -33.14
CA ASN A 217 -10.80 10.01 -34.01
C ASN A 217 -9.97 11.29 -33.73
N SER A 218 -10.26 12.05 -32.66
CA SER A 218 -9.44 13.19 -32.27
C SER A 218 -8.09 12.72 -31.68
N THR A 219 -7.08 13.56 -31.78
CA THR A 219 -5.78 13.38 -31.10
C THR A 219 -5.85 13.97 -29.71
N ILE A 220 -5.59 13.13 -28.69
CA ILE A 220 -5.62 13.52 -27.28
C ILE A 220 -4.20 13.82 -26.83
N SER A 221 -3.96 15.03 -26.36
CA SER A 221 -2.71 15.45 -25.73
C SER A 221 -2.88 15.45 -24.22
N ILE A 222 -2.02 14.73 -23.50
CA ILE A 222 -2.06 14.58 -22.05
C ILE A 222 -0.92 15.41 -21.43
N PHE A 223 -1.27 16.19 -20.41
CA PHE A 223 -0.33 17.10 -19.74
C PHE A 223 -0.27 16.83 -18.25
N ASP A 224 0.89 17.10 -17.66
CA ASP A 224 1.06 17.31 -16.22
C ASP A 224 1.39 18.80 -16.00
N GLY A 225 0.45 19.53 -15.43
CA GLY A 225 0.51 20.98 -15.40
C GLY A 225 0.60 21.56 -16.82
N THR A 226 1.77 22.10 -17.19
CA THR A 226 2.05 22.62 -18.53
C THR A 226 2.94 21.69 -19.38
N THR A 227 3.42 20.59 -18.81
CA THR A 227 4.34 19.66 -19.48
C THR A 227 3.53 18.62 -20.26
N LEU A 228 3.78 18.50 -21.57
CA LEU A 228 3.19 17.45 -22.40
C LEU A 228 3.85 16.11 -22.05
N LEU A 229 3.03 15.15 -21.59
CA LEU A 229 3.46 13.77 -21.31
C LEU A 229 3.46 12.90 -22.58
N GLY A 230 2.56 13.20 -23.52
CA GLY A 230 2.42 12.48 -24.77
C GLY A 230 1.04 12.60 -25.36
N THR A 231 0.83 11.87 -26.45
CA THR A 231 -0.44 11.87 -27.19
C THR A 231 -0.96 10.46 -27.41
N THR A 232 -2.28 10.34 -27.56
CA THR A 232 -2.98 9.14 -28.02
C THR A 232 -4.11 9.54 -28.96
N THR A 233 -4.86 8.58 -29.51
CA THR A 233 -6.03 8.85 -30.37
C THR A 233 -7.29 8.25 -29.75
N ALA A 234 -8.38 8.99 -29.82
CA ALA A 234 -9.70 8.45 -29.50
C ALA A 234 -10.15 7.51 -30.61
N ASP A 235 -10.74 6.37 -30.25
CA ASP A 235 -11.31 5.43 -31.21
C ASP A 235 -12.61 5.96 -31.86
N ALA A 236 -13.21 5.18 -32.75
CA ALA A 236 -14.45 5.56 -33.41
C ALA A 236 -15.66 5.72 -32.47
N LEU A 237 -15.55 5.26 -31.21
CA LEU A 237 -16.56 5.43 -30.17
C LEU A 237 -16.20 6.57 -29.21
N GLY A 238 -15.05 7.22 -29.43
CA GLY A 238 -14.54 8.29 -28.62
C GLY A 238 -13.74 7.85 -27.39
N ASN A 239 -13.43 6.57 -27.20
CA ASN A 239 -12.65 6.10 -26.08
C ASN A 239 -11.15 6.25 -26.35
N TRP A 240 -10.39 6.59 -25.32
CA TRP A 240 -8.94 6.68 -25.41
C TRP A 240 -8.26 6.08 -24.18
N THR A 241 -7.03 5.63 -24.35
CA THR A 241 -6.15 5.13 -23.29
C THR A 241 -4.76 5.71 -23.49
N PHE A 242 -4.11 6.05 -22.39
CA PHE A 242 -2.75 6.58 -22.38
C PHE A 242 -1.99 6.10 -21.14
N THR A 243 -0.77 5.62 -21.33
CA THR A 243 0.18 5.31 -20.27
C THR A 243 1.45 6.11 -20.53
N PRO A 244 1.93 6.93 -19.58
CA PRO A 244 3.18 7.68 -19.74
C PRO A 244 4.34 6.74 -20.06
N THR A 245 5.14 7.07 -21.06
CA THR A 245 6.38 6.32 -21.39
C THR A 245 7.56 6.75 -20.54
N THR A 246 7.49 7.95 -19.96
CA THR A 246 8.45 8.47 -18.99
C THR A 246 7.79 8.51 -17.63
N ALA A 247 8.44 7.92 -16.63
CA ALA A 247 7.93 7.92 -15.27
C ALA A 247 7.73 9.35 -14.74
N LEU A 248 6.60 9.58 -14.09
CA LEU A 248 6.37 10.77 -13.27
C LEU A 248 7.34 10.75 -12.08
N THR A 249 7.77 11.90 -11.65
CA THR A 249 8.65 12.01 -10.47
C THR A 249 7.85 11.93 -9.17
N ASP A 250 8.52 11.59 -8.07
CA ASP A 250 7.84 11.71 -6.77
C ASP A 250 7.35 13.14 -6.53
N GLY A 251 6.10 13.27 -6.07
CA GLY A 251 5.45 14.54 -5.80
C GLY A 251 4.03 14.64 -6.33
N SER A 252 3.46 15.83 -6.24
CA SER A 252 2.09 16.10 -6.68
C SER A 252 2.01 16.39 -8.17
N HIS A 253 1.08 15.73 -8.85
CA HIS A 253 0.82 15.86 -10.28
C HIS A 253 -0.62 16.32 -10.52
N SER A 254 -0.82 17.03 -11.64
CA SER A 254 -2.12 17.56 -12.07
C SER A 254 -2.33 17.24 -13.53
N LEU A 255 -2.92 16.09 -13.79
CA LEU A 255 -3.11 15.56 -15.14
C LEU A 255 -4.34 16.18 -15.81
N THR A 256 -4.13 16.70 -17.04
CA THR A 256 -5.19 17.25 -17.89
C THR A 256 -5.05 16.71 -19.31
N ALA A 257 -6.11 16.82 -20.10
CA ALA A 257 -6.11 16.41 -21.49
C ALA A 257 -6.78 17.47 -22.37
N THR A 258 -6.29 17.63 -23.61
CA THR A 258 -6.97 18.37 -24.69
C THR A 258 -7.19 17.45 -25.88
N ALA A 259 -8.23 17.70 -26.66
CA ALA A 259 -8.50 17.01 -27.92
C ALA A 259 -8.23 17.94 -29.09
N THR A 260 -7.59 17.42 -30.14
CA THR A 260 -7.43 18.09 -31.43
C THR A 260 -8.16 17.27 -32.48
N ASP A 261 -9.12 17.86 -33.17
CA ASP A 261 -9.86 17.19 -34.25
C ASP A 261 -9.03 17.01 -35.53
N THR A 262 -9.63 16.46 -36.58
CA THR A 262 -8.98 16.23 -37.87
C THR A 262 -8.77 17.50 -38.68
N ALA A 263 -9.45 18.58 -38.34
CA ALA A 263 -9.29 19.90 -38.97
C ALA A 263 -8.22 20.74 -38.31
N GLY A 264 -7.83 20.40 -37.06
CA GLY A 264 -6.81 21.13 -36.30
C GLY A 264 -7.38 21.99 -35.16
N ASN A 265 -8.70 21.96 -34.93
CA ASN A 265 -9.23 22.71 -33.78
C ASN A 265 -8.88 22.04 -32.48
N VAL A 266 -8.53 22.82 -31.45
CA VAL A 266 -8.13 22.33 -30.13
C VAL A 266 -9.20 22.67 -29.12
N SER A 267 -9.61 21.66 -28.34
CA SER A 267 -10.57 21.83 -27.24
C SER A 267 -9.99 22.63 -26.08
N THR A 268 -10.86 23.06 -25.18
CA THR A 268 -10.46 23.45 -23.83
C THR A 268 -9.93 22.22 -23.08
N GLY A 269 -9.10 22.44 -22.03
CA GLY A 269 -8.58 21.36 -21.18
C GLY A 269 -9.69 20.66 -20.39
N SER A 270 -9.50 19.37 -20.15
CA SER A 270 -10.32 18.60 -19.22
C SER A 270 -10.26 19.16 -17.80
N SER A 271 -11.17 18.72 -16.92
CA SER A 271 -10.96 18.84 -15.48
C SER A 271 -9.64 18.15 -15.09
N ALA A 272 -8.90 18.76 -14.16
CA ALA A 272 -7.64 18.19 -13.69
C ALA A 272 -7.89 16.97 -12.80
N PHE A 273 -7.15 15.90 -13.02
CA PHE A 273 -7.04 14.76 -12.14
C PHE A 273 -5.75 14.91 -11.34
N THR A 274 -5.86 15.10 -10.03
CA THR A 274 -4.69 15.26 -9.15
C THR A 274 -4.33 13.93 -8.49
N LEU A 275 -3.04 13.66 -8.34
CA LEU A 275 -2.50 12.52 -7.60
C LEU A 275 -1.12 12.88 -7.04
N THR A 276 -0.63 12.07 -6.10
CA THR A 276 0.75 12.15 -5.61
C THR A 276 1.46 10.85 -5.93
N VAL A 277 2.54 10.92 -6.68
CA VAL A 277 3.44 9.78 -6.90
C VAL A 277 4.44 9.74 -5.75
N ASP A 278 4.58 8.57 -5.15
CA ASP A 278 5.57 8.29 -4.10
C ASP A 278 6.09 6.86 -4.30
N THR A 279 7.31 6.73 -4.75
CA THR A 279 7.97 5.43 -5.02
C THR A 279 8.95 5.04 -3.92
N ALA A 280 9.04 5.83 -2.86
CA ALA A 280 9.96 5.60 -1.76
C ALA A 280 9.37 4.63 -0.73
N ALA A 281 10.01 3.47 -0.51
CA ALA A 281 9.59 2.55 0.52
C ALA A 281 9.78 3.15 1.93
N PRO A 282 8.81 2.94 2.85
CA PRO A 282 8.94 3.40 4.23
C PRO A 282 10.13 2.76 4.96
N ALA A 283 10.59 3.40 6.01
CA ALA A 283 11.67 2.87 6.83
C ALA A 283 11.29 1.51 7.43
N THR A 284 12.29 0.62 7.59
CA THR A 284 12.10 -0.69 8.22
C THR A 284 11.48 -0.54 9.60
N PRO A 285 10.35 -1.18 9.91
CA PRO A 285 9.73 -1.11 11.23
C PRO A 285 10.58 -1.82 12.30
N VAL A 286 10.31 -1.50 13.56
CA VAL A 286 10.98 -2.11 14.71
C VAL A 286 9.93 -2.75 15.61
N ILE A 287 10.15 -4.02 16.03
CA ILE A 287 9.44 -4.63 17.15
C ILE A 287 10.22 -4.23 18.42
N SER A 288 9.65 -3.35 19.21
CA SER A 288 10.32 -2.79 20.41
C SER A 288 10.15 -3.67 21.63
N ALA A 289 8.99 -4.28 21.80
CA ALA A 289 8.70 -5.22 22.89
C ALA A 289 7.63 -6.23 22.49
N VAL A 290 7.73 -7.42 23.07
CA VAL A 290 6.71 -8.46 23.10
C VAL A 290 6.39 -8.73 24.56
N THR A 291 5.13 -8.68 24.95
CA THR A 291 4.70 -8.70 26.34
C THR A 291 3.74 -9.85 26.57
N ASP A 292 4.03 -10.63 27.60
CA ASP A 292 3.17 -11.66 28.19
C ASP A 292 2.18 -11.00 29.14
N ILE A 293 0.90 -11.26 28.98
CA ILE A 293 -0.17 -10.76 29.85
C ILE A 293 -0.90 -11.89 30.63
N VAL A 294 -0.40 -13.14 30.53
CA VAL A 294 -0.98 -14.32 31.17
C VAL A 294 -0.26 -14.63 32.49
N ALA A 295 -1.01 -14.57 33.60
CA ALA A 295 -0.47 -14.90 34.92
C ALA A 295 -0.06 -16.39 35.01
N PRO A 296 0.92 -16.75 35.91
CA PRO A 296 1.52 -15.94 36.97
C PRO A 296 2.77 -15.14 36.55
N VAL A 297 3.33 -15.40 35.39
CA VAL A 297 4.52 -14.70 34.89
C VAL A 297 4.09 -13.75 33.80
N THR A 298 4.10 -12.47 34.09
CA THR A 298 3.70 -11.43 33.15
C THR A 298 4.83 -10.43 32.92
N GLY A 299 4.81 -9.73 31.76
CA GLY A 299 5.78 -8.69 31.46
C GLY A 299 6.48 -8.91 30.13
N THR A 300 7.59 -8.19 29.92
CA THR A 300 8.33 -8.24 28.66
C THR A 300 9.02 -9.59 28.48
N ILE A 301 8.72 -10.26 27.36
CA ILE A 301 9.42 -11.46 26.93
C ILE A 301 10.76 -11.03 26.34
N THR A 302 11.85 -11.65 26.78
CA THR A 302 13.18 -11.45 26.16
C THR A 302 13.28 -12.24 24.85
N ALA A 303 14.01 -11.72 23.86
CA ALA A 303 14.22 -12.46 22.62
C ALA A 303 14.84 -13.85 22.91
N GLY A 304 14.23 -14.90 22.37
CA GLY A 304 14.56 -16.29 22.66
C GLY A 304 13.95 -16.86 23.95
N GLY A 305 13.18 -16.09 24.70
CA GLY A 305 12.49 -16.52 25.93
C GLY A 305 11.25 -17.36 25.65
N SER A 306 10.71 -17.98 26.74
CA SER A 306 9.48 -18.76 26.71
C SER A 306 8.32 -17.97 27.33
N THR A 307 7.10 -18.28 26.91
CA THR A 307 5.86 -17.66 27.41
C THR A 307 4.70 -18.66 27.37
N ASN A 308 3.80 -18.59 28.33
CA ASN A 308 2.52 -19.30 28.26
C ASN A 308 1.42 -18.46 27.62
N ASP A 309 1.74 -17.24 27.18
CA ASP A 309 0.82 -16.39 26.46
C ASP A 309 0.87 -16.69 24.95
N ALA A 310 -0.15 -17.39 24.45
CA ALA A 310 -0.28 -17.69 23.03
C ALA A 310 -0.75 -16.49 22.19
N MET A 311 -1.07 -15.35 22.80
CA MET A 311 -1.49 -14.13 22.14
C MET A 311 -0.75 -12.90 22.71
N PRO A 312 0.59 -12.90 22.69
CA PRO A 312 1.37 -11.83 23.33
C PRO A 312 1.14 -10.49 22.64
N VAL A 313 1.24 -9.42 23.42
CA VAL A 313 1.11 -8.05 22.88
C VAL A 313 2.46 -7.59 22.32
N LEU A 314 2.47 -7.27 21.02
CA LEU A 314 3.61 -6.68 20.33
C LEU A 314 3.46 -5.15 20.28
N THR A 315 4.55 -4.44 20.54
CA THR A 315 4.62 -2.99 20.36
C THR A 315 5.87 -2.61 19.58
N GLY A 316 5.79 -1.51 18.84
CA GLY A 316 6.93 -1.09 18.04
C GLY A 316 6.78 0.28 17.40
N THR A 317 7.68 0.55 16.47
CA THR A 317 7.68 1.80 15.69
C THR A 317 7.76 1.49 14.19
N ALA A 318 7.11 2.32 13.40
CA ALA A 318 7.13 2.30 11.94
C ALA A 318 6.94 3.73 11.42
N GLU A 319 6.88 3.92 10.12
CA GLU A 319 6.51 5.22 9.55
C GLU A 319 5.10 5.61 9.99
N ALA A 320 4.92 6.89 10.31
CA ALA A 320 3.64 7.42 10.79
C ALA A 320 2.51 7.14 9.77
N ASN A 321 1.38 6.67 10.28
CA ASN A 321 0.18 6.30 9.51
C ASN A 321 0.36 5.14 8.51
N SER A 322 1.52 4.47 8.50
CA SER A 322 1.73 3.27 7.67
C SER A 322 0.92 2.08 8.20
N THR A 323 0.56 1.16 7.34
CA THR A 323 0.00 -0.14 7.70
C THR A 323 1.13 -1.09 8.05
N VAL A 324 1.16 -1.60 9.29
CA VAL A 324 2.17 -2.55 9.76
C VAL A 324 1.60 -3.97 9.66
N SER A 325 2.25 -4.83 8.89
CA SER A 325 1.92 -6.25 8.74
C SER A 325 2.86 -7.07 9.59
N ILE A 326 2.32 -7.94 10.46
CA ILE A 326 3.08 -8.79 11.38
C ILE A 326 3.04 -10.23 10.88
N PHE A 327 4.20 -10.87 10.83
CA PHE A 327 4.38 -12.23 10.34
C PHE A 327 5.03 -13.12 11.40
N ASP A 328 4.70 -14.42 11.34
CA ASP A 328 5.45 -15.50 11.96
C ASP A 328 6.07 -16.36 10.84
N GLY A 329 7.39 -16.26 10.69
CA GLY A 329 8.06 -16.77 9.49
C GLY A 329 7.49 -16.13 8.23
N THR A 330 6.78 -16.91 7.41
CA THR A 330 6.10 -16.44 6.20
C THR A 330 4.58 -16.26 6.35
N THR A 331 4.04 -16.60 7.52
CA THR A 331 2.59 -16.55 7.78
C THR A 331 2.20 -15.16 8.29
N LEU A 332 1.29 -14.48 7.61
CA LEU A 332 0.71 -13.22 8.09
C LEU A 332 -0.19 -13.49 9.29
N LEU A 333 0.14 -12.91 10.45
CA LEU A 333 -0.68 -12.96 11.67
C LEU A 333 -1.78 -11.89 11.66
N GLY A 334 -1.55 -10.78 11.00
CA GLY A 334 -2.49 -9.67 10.88
C GLY A 334 -1.80 -8.34 10.65
N THR A 335 -2.60 -7.27 10.65
CA THR A 335 -2.14 -5.92 10.41
C THR A 335 -2.60 -4.96 11.51
N THR A 336 -1.85 -3.90 11.70
CA THR A 336 -2.20 -2.75 12.54
C THR A 336 -1.78 -1.47 11.84
N THR A 337 -2.09 -0.31 12.39
CA THR A 337 -1.67 0.99 11.84
C THR A 337 -0.75 1.69 12.84
N ALA A 338 0.35 2.23 12.36
CA ALA A 338 1.18 3.14 13.13
C ALA A 338 0.45 4.48 13.31
N ASP A 339 0.45 5.02 14.51
CA ASP A 339 -0.15 6.32 14.80
C ASP A 339 0.67 7.49 14.21
N ALA A 340 0.22 8.72 14.43
CA ALA A 340 0.90 9.93 13.93
C ALA A 340 2.32 10.13 14.52
N SER A 341 2.66 9.42 15.61
CA SER A 341 4.02 9.41 16.19
C SER A 341 4.86 8.24 15.65
N GLY A 342 4.27 7.37 14.82
CA GLY A 342 4.89 6.16 14.31
C GLY A 342 4.81 4.97 15.26
N SER A 343 4.07 5.05 16.38
CA SER A 343 3.93 3.97 17.34
C SER A 343 2.82 3.01 16.93
N TRP A 344 3.02 1.70 17.12
CA TRP A 344 2.01 0.69 16.84
C TRP A 344 1.92 -0.36 17.93
N THR A 345 0.76 -0.97 18.04
CA THR A 345 0.49 -2.11 18.92
C THR A 345 -0.28 -3.16 18.14
N PHE A 346 0.04 -4.44 18.37
CA PHE A 346 -0.62 -5.56 17.74
C PHE A 346 -0.76 -6.73 18.73
N THR A 347 -1.90 -7.38 18.73
CA THR A 347 -2.15 -8.65 19.42
C THR A 347 -2.68 -9.64 18.39
N PRO A 348 -2.11 -10.84 18.25
CA PRO A 348 -2.64 -11.86 17.36
C PRO A 348 -4.11 -12.16 17.67
N THR A 349 -4.94 -12.30 16.65
CA THR A 349 -6.36 -12.69 16.82
C THR A 349 -6.55 -14.20 16.87
N THR A 350 -5.53 -14.94 16.42
CA THR A 350 -5.46 -16.40 16.48
C THR A 350 -4.27 -16.76 17.36
N ALA A 351 -4.48 -17.64 18.33
CA ALA A 351 -3.42 -18.11 19.21
C ALA A 351 -2.27 -18.73 18.41
N LEU A 352 -1.07 -18.38 18.79
CA LEU A 352 0.15 -19.07 18.33
C LEU A 352 0.13 -20.49 18.90
N VAL A 353 0.62 -21.46 18.16
CA VAL A 353 0.72 -22.85 18.59
C VAL A 353 1.95 -23.04 19.49
N ASP A 354 1.96 -24.08 20.33
CA ASP A 354 3.17 -24.40 21.10
C ASP A 354 4.35 -24.68 20.16
N GLY A 355 5.48 -24.06 20.45
CA GLY A 355 6.70 -24.16 19.68
C GLY A 355 7.44 -22.85 19.49
N SER A 356 8.46 -22.87 18.65
CA SER A 356 9.30 -21.70 18.34
C SER A 356 8.68 -20.83 17.26
N HIS A 357 8.62 -19.53 17.51
CA HIS A 357 8.10 -18.51 16.62
C HIS A 357 9.17 -17.48 16.27
N SER A 358 9.06 -16.90 15.08
CA SER A 358 9.98 -15.89 14.53
C SER A 358 9.19 -14.72 13.97
N LEU A 359 8.90 -13.75 14.84
CA LEU A 359 8.03 -12.62 14.52
C LEU A 359 8.81 -11.52 13.79
N THR A 360 8.26 -11.07 12.65
CA THR A 360 8.78 -9.94 11.87
C THR A 360 7.65 -8.99 11.52
N ALA A 361 8.00 -7.76 11.14
CA ALA A 361 7.05 -6.75 10.70
C ALA A 361 7.52 -6.07 9.41
N THR A 362 6.59 -5.71 8.53
CA THR A 362 6.79 -4.79 7.40
C THR A 362 5.84 -3.62 7.51
N ALA A 363 6.20 -2.48 6.96
CA ALA A 363 5.35 -1.30 6.88
C ALA A 363 4.97 -1.05 5.42
N THR A 364 3.71 -0.65 5.19
CA THR A 364 3.20 -0.23 3.88
C THR A 364 2.67 1.20 4.02
N ASP A 365 3.16 2.13 3.21
CA ASP A 365 2.72 3.53 3.22
C ASP A 365 1.38 3.74 2.50
N ALA A 366 0.95 5.00 2.39
CA ALA A 366 -0.30 5.37 1.73
C ALA A 366 -0.25 5.24 0.20
N ALA A 367 0.94 5.20 -0.39
CA ALA A 367 1.13 5.01 -1.83
C ALA A 367 1.18 3.52 -2.22
N GLY A 368 1.41 2.63 -1.25
CA GLY A 368 1.51 1.19 -1.46
C GLY A 368 2.94 0.66 -1.43
N ASN A 369 3.96 1.48 -1.16
CA ASN A 369 5.32 0.99 -1.05
C ASN A 369 5.50 0.16 0.23
N VAL A 370 6.26 -0.92 0.14
CA VAL A 370 6.48 -1.84 1.26
C VAL A 370 7.94 -1.79 1.71
N SER A 371 8.15 -1.63 3.00
CA SER A 371 9.48 -1.64 3.61
C SER A 371 10.14 -3.02 3.55
N THR A 372 11.43 -3.07 3.81
CA THR A 372 12.11 -4.30 4.23
C THR A 372 11.56 -4.79 5.57
N ALA A 373 11.63 -6.11 5.83
CA ALA A 373 11.19 -6.69 7.09
C ALA A 373 12.10 -6.28 8.26
N SER A 374 11.51 -6.11 9.45
CA SER A 374 12.24 -5.90 10.68
C SER A 374 13.20 -7.04 10.99
N SER A 375 14.12 -6.82 11.94
CA SER A 375 14.82 -7.92 12.60
C SER A 375 13.79 -8.85 13.25
N ALA A 376 14.06 -10.17 13.18
CA ALA A 376 13.18 -11.17 13.78
C ALA A 376 13.25 -11.11 15.31
N PHE A 377 12.08 -11.13 15.95
CA PHE A 377 11.95 -11.39 17.38
C PHE A 377 11.56 -12.85 17.57
N THR A 378 12.43 -13.65 18.19
CA THR A 378 12.16 -15.08 18.42
C THR A 378 11.63 -15.29 19.83
N LEU A 379 10.68 -16.23 19.98
CA LEU A 379 10.16 -16.69 21.25
C LEU A 379 9.68 -18.14 21.14
N THR A 380 9.47 -18.79 22.30
CA THR A 380 8.84 -20.11 22.38
C THR A 380 7.52 -19.98 23.13
N VAL A 381 6.43 -20.36 22.49
CA VAL A 381 5.14 -20.51 23.17
C VAL A 381 5.05 -21.92 23.72
N ASP A 382 4.68 -22.05 25.00
CA ASP A 382 4.42 -23.32 25.67
C ASP A 382 3.26 -23.10 26.64
N THR A 383 2.10 -23.67 26.31
CA THR A 383 0.88 -23.56 27.12
C THR A 383 0.61 -24.81 27.95
N ALA A 384 1.52 -25.79 27.89
CA ALA A 384 1.38 -27.07 28.58
C ALA A 384 1.84 -26.95 30.04
N ALA A 385 0.93 -27.19 30.99
CA ALA A 385 1.30 -27.22 32.41
C ALA A 385 2.24 -28.40 32.69
N PRO A 386 3.28 -28.21 33.54
CA PRO A 386 4.16 -29.29 33.94
C PRO A 386 3.44 -30.39 34.72
N ALA A 387 4.03 -31.58 34.74
CA ALA A 387 3.47 -32.70 35.50
C ALA A 387 3.34 -32.36 37.00
N THR A 388 2.29 -32.89 37.65
CA THR A 388 2.09 -32.72 39.09
C THR A 388 3.30 -33.19 39.88
N PRO A 389 3.92 -32.36 40.72
CA PRO A 389 5.07 -32.76 41.51
C PRO A 389 4.71 -33.79 42.57
N VAL A 390 5.70 -34.50 43.08
CA VAL A 390 5.54 -35.48 44.16
C VAL A 390 6.44 -35.10 45.32
N ILE A 391 5.88 -35.08 46.54
CA ILE A 391 6.66 -35.05 47.78
C ILE A 391 7.04 -36.51 48.11
N SER A 392 8.28 -36.89 47.94
CA SER A 392 8.77 -38.25 48.08
C SER A 392 9.10 -38.62 49.51
N THR A 393 9.81 -37.74 50.21
CA THR A 393 10.15 -37.92 51.64
C THR A 393 10.08 -36.59 52.40
N VAL A 394 9.73 -36.69 53.64
CA VAL A 394 9.87 -35.62 54.64
C VAL A 394 10.74 -36.18 55.77
N THR A 395 11.79 -35.49 56.14
CA THR A 395 12.83 -35.99 57.05
C THR A 395 12.99 -35.07 58.26
N ASP A 396 12.95 -35.67 59.43
CA ASP A 396 13.29 -35.06 60.72
C ASP A 396 14.80 -35.16 60.92
N VAL A 397 15.45 -34.07 61.25
CA VAL A 397 16.90 -34.01 61.57
C VAL A 397 17.19 -33.61 63.00
N VAL A 398 16.14 -33.47 63.85
CA VAL A 398 16.24 -33.02 65.27
C VAL A 398 16.22 -34.21 66.21
N ALA A 399 17.30 -34.39 66.97
CA ALA A 399 17.36 -35.44 68.00
C ALA A 399 16.29 -35.21 69.07
N PRO A 400 15.80 -36.28 69.81
CA PRO A 400 16.30 -37.65 69.83
C PRO A 400 15.73 -38.59 68.73
N VAL A 401 14.71 -38.20 68.04
CA VAL A 401 14.08 -39.03 66.98
C VAL A 401 14.35 -38.40 65.62
N THR A 402 15.17 -39.03 64.85
CA THR A 402 15.54 -38.54 63.50
C THR A 402 15.20 -39.55 62.45
N GLY A 403 15.00 -39.08 61.18
CA GLY A 403 14.75 -39.92 60.01
C GLY A 403 13.49 -39.58 59.26
N THR A 404 12.98 -40.48 58.43
CA THR A 404 11.80 -40.25 57.60
C THR A 404 10.52 -40.17 58.43
N ILE A 405 9.83 -39.05 58.30
CA ILE A 405 8.48 -38.89 58.85
C ILE A 405 7.49 -39.62 57.95
N THR A 406 6.64 -40.46 58.49
CA THR A 406 5.54 -41.08 57.74
C THR A 406 4.38 -40.10 57.62
N ALA A 407 3.60 -40.19 56.52
CA ALA A 407 2.41 -39.36 56.38
C ALA A 407 1.43 -39.58 57.56
N GLY A 408 0.99 -38.50 58.22
CA GLY A 408 0.23 -38.49 59.45
C GLY A 408 1.06 -38.65 60.73
N GLY A 409 2.39 -38.78 60.64
CA GLY A 409 3.27 -38.91 61.79
C GLY A 409 3.55 -37.58 62.50
N SER A 410 4.18 -37.69 63.71
CA SER A 410 4.60 -36.53 64.51
C SER A 410 6.10 -36.32 64.41
N THR A 411 6.55 -35.10 64.60
CA THR A 411 7.96 -34.70 64.60
C THR A 411 8.20 -33.56 65.57
N ASN A 412 9.39 -33.53 66.21
CA ASN A 412 9.85 -32.36 66.96
C ASN A 412 10.68 -31.41 66.11
N ASP A 413 10.83 -31.71 64.83
CA ASP A 413 11.51 -30.83 63.86
C ASP A 413 10.54 -29.83 63.24
N ALA A 414 10.63 -28.58 63.62
CA ALA A 414 9.83 -27.50 63.07
C ALA A 414 10.24 -27.07 61.66
N ASN A 415 11.40 -27.54 61.17
CA ASN A 415 11.91 -27.27 59.86
C ASN A 415 12.28 -28.56 59.09
N PRO A 416 11.33 -29.50 58.92
CA PRO A 416 11.65 -30.79 58.30
C PRO A 416 12.07 -30.61 56.86
N THR A 417 13.02 -31.42 56.40
CA THR A 417 13.49 -31.37 55.01
C THR A 417 12.61 -32.22 54.12
N LEU A 418 12.04 -31.59 53.09
CA LEU A 418 11.23 -32.22 52.03
C LEU A 418 12.10 -32.55 50.83
N THR A 419 11.92 -33.72 50.23
CA THR A 419 12.50 -34.06 48.93
C THR A 419 11.42 -34.57 48.01
N GLY A 420 11.61 -34.43 46.72
CA GLY A 420 10.59 -34.89 45.75
C GLY A 420 11.05 -34.86 44.32
N ILE A 421 10.07 -35.07 43.44
CA ILE A 421 10.27 -35.05 42.00
C ILE A 421 9.30 -34.06 41.38
N ALA A 422 9.74 -33.29 40.43
CA ALA A 422 8.96 -32.39 39.60
C ALA A 422 9.51 -32.39 38.15
N GLU A 423 9.00 -31.57 37.27
CA GLU A 423 9.57 -31.38 35.95
C GLU A 423 10.98 -30.75 36.08
N GLY A 424 11.90 -31.23 35.26
CA GLY A 424 13.30 -30.76 35.30
C GLY A 424 13.40 -29.26 35.04
N ASN A 425 14.19 -28.55 35.89
CA ASN A 425 14.39 -27.11 35.86
C ASN A 425 13.16 -26.27 36.23
N SER A 426 12.01 -26.87 36.60
CA SER A 426 10.85 -26.15 37.08
C SER A 426 11.08 -25.51 38.44
N THR A 427 10.39 -24.42 38.74
CA THR A 427 10.32 -23.83 40.09
C THR A 427 9.24 -24.56 40.87
N VAL A 428 9.64 -25.19 42.00
CA VAL A 428 8.72 -25.90 42.89
C VAL A 428 8.33 -24.99 44.05
N SER A 429 7.05 -24.71 44.19
CA SER A 429 6.47 -23.92 45.30
C SER A 429 5.87 -24.88 46.32
N ILE A 430 6.26 -24.74 47.60
CA ILE A 430 5.81 -25.57 48.70
C ILE A 430 4.82 -24.77 49.55
N PHE A 431 3.69 -25.40 49.87
CA PHE A 431 2.61 -24.79 50.64
C PHE A 431 2.27 -25.62 51.89
N ASP A 432 1.81 -24.95 52.97
CA ASP A 432 1.08 -25.53 54.07
C ASP A 432 -0.34 -25.01 54.02
N GLY A 433 -1.28 -25.90 53.65
CA GLY A 433 -2.63 -25.50 53.29
C GLY A 433 -2.62 -24.50 52.09
N THR A 434 -2.99 -23.25 52.33
CA THR A 434 -2.96 -22.17 51.35
C THR A 434 -1.73 -21.23 51.53
N THR A 435 -0.91 -21.43 52.56
CA THR A 435 0.23 -20.54 52.86
C THR A 435 1.46 -21.01 52.11
N LEU A 436 2.07 -20.15 51.26
CA LEU A 436 3.35 -20.42 50.62
C LEU A 436 4.47 -20.41 51.67
N LEU A 437 5.16 -21.54 51.85
CA LEU A 437 6.31 -21.67 52.70
C LEU A 437 7.60 -21.19 52.03
N GLY A 438 7.69 -21.36 50.71
CA GLY A 438 8.81 -20.95 49.87
C GLY A 438 8.93 -21.75 48.58
N THR A 439 10.01 -21.49 47.86
CA THR A 439 10.27 -22.11 46.55
C THR A 439 11.65 -22.76 46.52
N THR A 440 11.80 -23.77 45.67
CA THR A 440 13.07 -24.37 45.30
C THR A 440 13.05 -24.66 43.78
N THR A 441 14.15 -25.11 43.21
CA THR A 441 14.24 -25.48 41.79
C THR A 441 14.52 -26.97 41.69
N ALA A 442 13.81 -27.65 40.83
CA ALA A 442 14.13 -29.03 40.44
C ALA A 442 15.39 -29.04 39.57
N ASP A 443 16.28 -30.01 39.79
CA ASP A 443 17.44 -30.22 38.93
C ASP A 443 17.01 -30.70 37.53
N ALA A 444 17.97 -30.86 36.60
CA ALA A 444 17.69 -31.33 35.27
C ALA A 444 17.09 -32.76 35.22
N SER A 445 17.21 -33.55 36.29
CA SER A 445 16.63 -34.87 36.44
C SER A 445 15.28 -34.83 37.16
N GLY A 446 14.81 -33.65 37.54
CA GLY A 446 13.56 -33.41 38.21
C GLY A 446 13.60 -33.53 39.72
N ASN A 447 14.78 -33.77 40.38
CA ASN A 447 14.84 -33.88 41.83
C ASN A 447 14.86 -32.49 42.46
N TRP A 448 14.17 -32.36 43.58
CA TRP A 448 14.16 -31.13 44.38
C TRP A 448 14.26 -31.40 45.85
N THR A 449 14.80 -30.45 46.59
CA THR A 449 14.90 -30.45 48.06
C THR A 449 14.49 -29.09 48.55
N TYR A 450 13.76 -29.08 49.67
CA TYR A 450 13.32 -27.85 50.33
C TYR A 450 13.30 -28.04 51.85
N THR A 451 13.84 -27.08 52.59
CA THR A 451 13.74 -26.98 54.04
C THR A 451 13.10 -25.64 54.37
N PRO A 452 11.97 -25.61 55.12
CA PRO A 452 11.36 -24.33 55.48
C PRO A 452 12.33 -23.44 56.24
N THR A 453 12.43 -22.16 55.84
CA THR A 453 13.26 -21.15 56.53
C THR A 453 12.55 -20.56 57.74
N THR A 454 11.23 -20.61 57.74
CA THR A 454 10.38 -20.24 58.89
C THR A 454 9.85 -21.54 59.51
N ALA A 455 10.07 -21.65 60.83
CA ALA A 455 9.59 -22.83 61.59
C ALA A 455 8.07 -22.99 61.43
N LEU A 456 7.63 -24.23 61.20
CA LEU A 456 6.24 -24.63 61.35
C LEU A 456 5.85 -24.49 62.80
N THR A 457 4.62 -24.11 63.07
CA THR A 457 4.07 -24.02 64.44
C THR A 457 3.68 -25.40 64.97
N ASP A 458 3.61 -25.54 66.29
CA ASP A 458 3.03 -26.79 66.83
C ASP A 458 1.59 -26.99 66.36
N GLY A 459 1.29 -28.19 65.89
CA GLY A 459 -0.02 -28.56 65.33
C GLY A 459 0.03 -29.36 64.04
N SER A 460 -1.12 -29.58 63.43
CA SER A 460 -1.25 -30.35 62.19
C SER A 460 -0.96 -29.49 60.97
N HIS A 461 -0.11 -29.98 60.08
CA HIS A 461 0.28 -29.37 58.84
C HIS A 461 -0.12 -30.24 57.63
N SER A 462 -0.42 -29.60 56.48
CA SER A 462 -0.82 -30.26 55.23
C SER A 462 0.04 -29.70 54.09
N LEU A 463 1.18 -30.34 53.85
CA LEU A 463 2.20 -29.86 52.90
C LEU A 463 1.82 -30.31 51.47
N THR A 464 1.80 -29.36 50.52
CA THR A 464 1.63 -29.61 49.11
C THR A 464 2.69 -28.89 48.31
N ALA A 465 2.88 -29.29 47.04
CA ALA A 465 3.80 -28.67 46.11
C ALA A 465 3.13 -28.44 44.75
N THR A 466 3.51 -27.32 44.09
CA THR A 466 3.21 -27.09 42.67
C THR A 466 4.51 -26.84 41.92
N ALA A 467 4.56 -27.15 40.62
CA ALA A 467 5.69 -26.85 39.76
C ALA A 467 5.28 -25.75 38.75
N THR A 468 6.20 -24.82 38.49
CA THR A 468 6.07 -23.79 37.47
C THR A 468 7.20 -23.95 36.46
N ASP A 469 6.90 -24.10 35.17
CA ASP A 469 7.89 -24.24 34.10
C ASP A 469 8.54 -22.88 33.72
N ALA A 470 9.41 -22.90 32.71
CA ALA A 470 10.09 -21.71 32.20
C ALA A 470 9.16 -20.76 31.42
N ALA A 471 8.00 -21.24 30.93
CA ALA A 471 7.01 -20.45 30.23
C ALA A 471 6.03 -19.77 31.22
N GLY A 472 5.96 -20.25 32.47
CA GLY A 472 5.04 -19.75 33.48
C GLY A 472 3.81 -20.61 33.71
N ASN A 473 3.69 -21.78 33.07
CA ASN A 473 2.57 -22.69 33.36
C ASN A 473 2.73 -23.32 34.73
N VAL A 474 1.63 -23.47 35.46
CA VAL A 474 1.60 -24.04 36.81
C VAL A 474 0.90 -25.37 36.81
N SER A 475 1.53 -26.38 37.39
CA SER A 475 0.94 -27.73 37.58
C SER A 475 -0.25 -27.72 38.54
N THR A 476 -1.00 -28.78 38.57
CA THR A 476 -1.87 -29.13 39.70
C THR A 476 -1.01 -29.40 40.95
N ALA A 477 -1.59 -29.17 42.12
CA ALA A 477 -0.91 -29.44 43.40
C ALA A 477 -0.71 -30.95 43.61
N SER A 478 0.44 -31.31 44.25
CA SER A 478 0.70 -32.67 44.68
C SER A 478 -0.35 -33.19 45.66
N SER A 479 -0.40 -34.50 45.87
CA SER A 479 -1.08 -35.06 47.02
C SER A 479 -0.52 -34.44 48.31
N ALA A 480 -1.38 -34.16 49.29
CA ALA A 480 -0.99 -33.58 50.55
C ALA A 480 -0.18 -34.58 51.39
N PHE A 481 0.96 -34.14 51.91
CA PHE A 481 1.71 -34.84 52.97
C PHE A 481 1.34 -34.22 54.31
N THR A 482 0.64 -34.98 55.17
CA THR A 482 0.21 -34.48 56.48
C THR A 482 1.22 -34.89 57.55
N LEU A 483 1.48 -34.00 58.52
CA LEU A 483 2.29 -34.27 59.70
C LEU A 483 1.82 -33.41 60.86
N THR A 484 2.23 -33.78 62.09
CA THR A 484 2.03 -32.97 63.29
C THR A 484 3.39 -32.55 63.84
N VAL A 485 3.61 -31.24 64.00
CA VAL A 485 4.77 -30.70 64.68
C VAL A 485 4.45 -30.53 66.15
N ASP A 486 5.34 -31.01 67.00
CA ASP A 486 5.25 -30.84 68.43
C ASP A 486 6.68 -30.64 69.00
N THR A 487 7.02 -29.40 69.25
CA THR A 487 8.33 -28.99 69.80
C THR A 487 8.36 -28.87 71.31
N ALA A 488 7.20 -29.14 71.97
CA ALA A 488 7.08 -29.03 73.39
C ALA A 488 7.72 -30.25 74.06
N ALA A 489 8.70 -30.03 74.91
CA ALA A 489 9.29 -31.10 75.75
C ALA A 489 8.20 -31.60 76.70
N PRO A 490 8.03 -32.94 76.85
CA PRO A 490 7.13 -33.46 77.84
C PRO A 490 7.46 -33.01 79.26
N ALA A 491 6.45 -32.88 80.08
CA ALA A 491 6.65 -32.50 81.50
C ALA A 491 7.58 -33.50 82.19
N ALA A 492 8.41 -33.01 83.13
CA ALA A 492 9.33 -33.87 83.90
C ALA A 492 8.56 -34.98 84.58
N PRO A 493 8.95 -36.26 84.36
CA PRO A 493 8.29 -37.38 85.06
C PRO A 493 8.51 -37.33 86.57
N VAL A 494 7.54 -37.83 87.29
CA VAL A 494 7.61 -37.92 88.75
C VAL A 494 7.75 -39.39 89.14
N ILE A 495 8.74 -39.70 90.00
CA ILE A 495 8.86 -40.98 90.71
C ILE A 495 7.95 -40.89 91.91
N GLY A 496 6.84 -41.60 91.91
CA GLY A 496 5.81 -41.57 92.96
C GLY A 496 6.14 -42.48 94.12
N THR A 497 6.43 -43.75 93.81
CA THR A 497 6.84 -44.71 94.86
C THR A 497 7.98 -45.61 94.36
N VAL A 498 8.81 -46.04 95.31
CA VAL A 498 9.77 -47.12 95.17
C VAL A 498 9.32 -48.21 96.16
N THR A 499 9.09 -49.42 95.69
CA THR A 499 8.48 -50.48 96.49
C THR A 499 9.40 -51.70 96.61
N ASP A 500 9.58 -52.18 97.77
CA ASP A 500 10.31 -53.42 98.14
C ASP A 500 9.28 -54.59 98.19
N TYR A 501 9.56 -55.66 97.43
CA TYR A 501 8.74 -56.91 97.42
C TYR A 501 9.48 -58.09 98.02
N VAL A 502 10.66 -57.88 98.65
CA VAL A 502 11.46 -58.96 99.21
C VAL A 502 11.29 -59.02 100.75
N ALA A 503 10.77 -60.17 101.27
CA ALA A 503 10.64 -60.37 102.72
C ALA A 503 12.00 -60.40 103.46
N PRO A 504 12.09 -59.99 104.74
CA PRO A 504 10.96 -59.84 105.70
C PRO A 504 10.33 -58.44 105.79
N VAL A 505 10.85 -57.42 105.10
CA VAL A 505 10.31 -56.07 105.13
C VAL A 505 9.86 -55.72 103.69
N THR A 506 8.61 -55.62 103.45
CA THR A 506 8.06 -55.25 102.16
C THR A 506 7.22 -53.97 102.22
N GLY A 507 7.08 -53.26 101.10
CA GLY A 507 6.30 -52.03 101.06
C GLY A 507 7.10 -50.81 100.49
N THR A 508 6.50 -49.62 100.63
CA THR A 508 7.13 -48.38 100.09
C THR A 508 8.39 -48.06 100.83
N ILE A 509 9.49 -47.86 100.02
CA ILE A 509 10.74 -47.40 100.53
C ILE A 509 10.69 -45.84 100.59
N THR A 510 10.88 -45.29 101.80
CA THR A 510 10.95 -43.81 101.93
C THR A 510 12.30 -43.28 101.47
N ALA A 511 12.34 -42.02 100.96
CA ALA A 511 13.60 -41.40 100.56
C ALA A 511 14.64 -41.46 101.67
N GLY A 512 15.85 -41.98 101.41
CA GLY A 512 16.95 -42.26 102.34
C GLY A 512 16.72 -43.55 103.13
N GLY A 513 15.68 -44.33 102.87
CA GLY A 513 15.45 -45.65 103.50
C GLY A 513 16.34 -46.75 102.95
N SER A 514 16.42 -47.91 103.68
CA SER A 514 17.24 -49.03 103.25
C SER A 514 16.28 -50.18 102.88
N THR A 515 16.66 -51.01 101.89
CA THR A 515 15.94 -52.13 101.36
C THR A 515 16.90 -53.33 101.21
N ASN A 516 16.36 -54.53 101.23
CA ASN A 516 17.05 -55.78 100.88
C ASN A 516 16.61 -56.21 99.46
N ASP A 517 15.73 -55.43 98.82
CA ASP A 517 15.28 -55.72 97.42
C ASP A 517 16.26 -55.05 96.45
N VAL A 518 17.04 -55.83 95.73
CA VAL A 518 17.99 -55.38 94.71
C VAL A 518 17.29 -55.04 93.37
N MET A 519 15.98 -55.27 93.26
CA MET A 519 15.18 -54.94 92.06
C MET A 519 13.83 -54.29 92.48
N PRO A 520 13.90 -53.14 93.15
CA PRO A 520 12.68 -52.49 93.64
C PRO A 520 11.83 -51.98 92.46
N VAL A 521 10.52 -52.01 92.65
CA VAL A 521 9.60 -51.50 91.67
C VAL A 521 9.40 -50.00 91.83
N LEU A 522 9.73 -49.24 90.83
CA LEU A 522 9.43 -47.82 90.76
C LEU A 522 8.12 -47.59 90.05
N THR A 523 7.25 -46.76 90.60
CA THR A 523 6.06 -46.24 89.87
C THR A 523 6.05 -44.75 89.91
N GLY A 524 5.36 -44.18 88.93
CA GLY A 524 5.31 -42.73 88.84
C GLY A 524 4.31 -42.23 87.84
N THR A 525 4.34 -40.96 87.55
CA THR A 525 3.53 -40.31 86.56
C THR A 525 4.42 -39.53 85.58
N ALA A 526 3.97 -39.47 84.31
CA ALA A 526 4.59 -38.70 83.27
C ALA A 526 3.51 -38.30 82.25
N GLU A 527 3.87 -37.65 81.16
CA GLU A 527 2.97 -37.42 80.04
C GLU A 527 2.52 -38.76 79.46
N ALA A 528 1.25 -38.85 79.11
CA ALA A 528 0.68 -40.05 78.55
C ALA A 528 1.39 -40.54 77.27
N ASN A 529 1.71 -41.84 77.25
CA ASN A 529 2.42 -42.50 76.14
C ASN A 529 3.90 -42.06 75.97
N SER A 530 4.47 -41.24 76.84
CA SER A 530 5.91 -40.88 76.78
C SER A 530 6.78 -42.08 77.14
N THR A 531 7.98 -42.12 76.57
CA THR A 531 9.01 -43.09 76.97
C THR A 531 9.79 -42.55 78.16
N ILE A 532 9.79 -43.34 79.23
CA ILE A 532 10.49 -42.96 80.48
C ILE A 532 11.83 -43.67 80.59
N ASN A 533 12.89 -42.94 80.62
CA ASN A 533 14.25 -43.43 80.94
C ASN A 533 14.47 -43.30 82.43
N VAL A 534 14.78 -44.41 83.09
CA VAL A 534 15.07 -44.43 84.54
C VAL A 534 16.56 -44.61 84.76
N PHE A 535 17.11 -43.77 85.57
CA PHE A 535 18.57 -43.73 85.89
C PHE A 535 18.81 -43.96 87.38
N ASP A 536 19.98 -44.50 87.68
CA ASP A 536 20.62 -44.44 88.98
C ASP A 536 21.90 -43.59 88.85
N GLY A 537 21.84 -42.40 89.46
CA GLY A 537 22.89 -41.39 89.19
C GLY A 537 22.96 -41.04 87.70
N THR A 538 24.06 -41.41 87.07
CA THR A 538 24.25 -41.21 85.58
C THR A 538 24.06 -42.48 84.77
N THR A 539 23.77 -43.63 85.45
CA THR A 539 23.63 -44.94 84.75
C THR A 539 22.18 -45.20 84.38
N LEU A 540 21.94 -45.40 83.12
CA LEU A 540 20.58 -45.80 82.60
C LEU A 540 20.32 -47.22 83.11
N LEU A 541 19.26 -47.40 83.89
CA LEU A 541 18.77 -48.72 84.34
C LEU A 541 17.88 -49.39 83.36
N GLY A 542 17.21 -48.60 82.51
CA GLY A 542 16.30 -49.10 81.47
C GLY A 542 15.17 -48.11 81.15
N THR A 543 14.25 -48.54 80.27
CA THR A 543 13.16 -47.70 79.83
C THR A 543 11.82 -48.37 80.07
N THR A 544 10.79 -47.56 80.27
CA THR A 544 9.39 -48.00 80.32
C THR A 544 8.50 -46.97 79.59
N THR A 545 7.22 -47.24 79.40
CA THR A 545 6.29 -46.29 78.79
C THR A 545 5.17 -45.92 79.73
N ALA A 546 4.81 -44.65 79.79
CA ALA A 546 3.63 -44.20 80.48
C ALA A 546 2.35 -44.70 79.76
N ASP A 547 1.38 -45.13 80.50
CA ASP A 547 0.07 -45.55 79.94
C ASP A 547 -0.74 -44.30 79.47
N ALA A 548 -1.94 -44.56 78.88
CA ALA A 548 -2.81 -43.48 78.38
C ALA A 548 -3.33 -42.55 79.51
N SER A 549 -3.12 -42.88 80.77
CA SER A 549 -3.45 -42.06 81.94
C SER A 549 -2.22 -41.39 82.53
N GLY A 550 -1.04 -41.57 81.90
CA GLY A 550 0.23 -41.03 82.33
C GLY A 550 0.94 -41.79 83.45
N ASN A 551 0.48 -43.02 83.86
CA ASN A 551 1.12 -43.82 84.89
C ASN A 551 2.23 -44.70 84.26
N TRP A 552 3.31 -44.87 84.98
CA TRP A 552 4.38 -45.75 84.53
C TRP A 552 4.91 -46.63 85.70
N THR A 553 5.37 -47.81 85.37
CA THR A 553 5.99 -48.72 86.25
C THR A 553 7.28 -49.26 85.63
N PHE A 554 8.32 -49.33 86.46
CA PHE A 554 9.65 -49.79 86.04
C PHE A 554 10.23 -50.72 87.11
N THR A 555 10.84 -51.82 86.74
CA THR A 555 11.64 -52.70 87.58
C THR A 555 13.00 -52.86 86.92
N PRO A 556 14.11 -52.57 87.60
CA PRO A 556 15.44 -52.78 87.03
C PRO A 556 15.60 -54.23 86.52
N SER A 557 16.14 -54.43 85.34
CA SER A 557 16.42 -55.76 84.82
C SER A 557 17.73 -56.38 85.33
N THR A 558 18.61 -55.55 85.93
CA THR A 558 19.85 -55.93 86.53
C THR A 558 19.78 -55.57 87.99
N PRO A 559 20.16 -56.51 88.97
CA PRO A 559 20.18 -56.20 90.37
C PRO A 559 21.08 -54.99 90.71
N LEU A 560 20.55 -54.10 91.57
CA LEU A 560 21.35 -52.99 92.13
C LEU A 560 22.44 -53.53 93.07
N THR A 561 23.58 -52.86 93.12
CA THR A 561 24.67 -53.20 93.98
C THR A 561 24.42 -52.66 95.40
N ASP A 562 25.11 -53.22 96.47
CA ASP A 562 25.03 -52.61 97.77
C ASP A 562 25.58 -51.17 97.75
N GLY A 563 24.81 -50.23 98.29
CA GLY A 563 25.19 -48.84 98.37
C GLY A 563 24.04 -47.85 98.36
N SER A 564 24.35 -46.58 98.11
CA SER A 564 23.36 -45.55 97.99
C SER A 564 23.00 -45.39 96.50
N HIS A 565 21.72 -45.42 96.22
CA HIS A 565 21.13 -45.25 94.88
C HIS A 565 20.34 -43.95 94.83
N SER A 566 20.45 -43.24 93.69
CA SER A 566 19.76 -42.00 93.44
C SER A 566 18.96 -42.11 92.09
N PHE A 567 17.69 -42.46 92.20
CA PHE A 567 16.85 -42.65 91.03
C PHE A 567 16.39 -41.31 90.48
N THR A 568 16.58 -41.15 89.22
CA THR A 568 16.02 -40.06 88.43
C THR A 568 15.31 -40.62 87.19
N ALA A 569 14.40 -39.86 86.65
CA ALA A 569 13.68 -40.25 85.41
C ALA A 569 13.65 -39.06 84.43
N THR A 570 13.71 -39.34 83.12
CA THR A 570 13.44 -38.39 82.07
C THR A 570 12.36 -38.95 81.15
N ALA A 571 11.51 -38.09 80.56
CA ALA A 571 10.53 -38.43 79.57
C ALA A 571 10.98 -37.94 78.21
N THR A 572 10.64 -38.72 77.18
CA THR A 572 10.82 -38.33 75.77
C THR A 572 9.57 -38.70 74.97
#